data_d2e6891d67b5756668110cdab434ecc5
#
_entry.id   d2e6891d67b5756668110cdab434ecc5
#
_cell.length_a   1.000
_cell.length_b   1.000
_cell.length_c   1.000
_cell.angle_alpha   90.00
_cell.angle_beta   90.00
_cell.angle_gamma   90.00
#
_symmetry.space_group_name_H-M   'P 1'
#
loop_
_entity.id
_entity.type
_entity.pdbx_description
1 polymer ?
#
loop_
_entity_poly.entity_id
_entity_poly.type
_entity_poly.pdbx_seq_one_letter_code
_entity_poly.pdbx_strand_id
1 'polypeptide(L)'
;MAATVTPEAVEKTVVEALPQFGVDESQISRDATFEELDVDSLDLAELSRIIEDEYGVQLKGDDVGKIKTVGDAIDLVVAKSG
;
A
#
# COMPACT_ATOMS: atom_id res chain seq x y z
N MET A 1 -4.08 -19.88 6.04
CA MET A 1 -2.63 -19.76 5.92
C MET A 1 -2.28 -18.33 5.49
N ALA A 2 -1.42 -17.66 6.22
CA ALA A 2 -1.04 -16.30 5.88
C ALA A 2 -0.19 -16.28 4.60
N ALA A 3 -0.42 -15.30 3.74
CA ALA A 3 0.41 -15.12 2.57
C ALA A 3 1.84 -14.75 2.99
N THR A 4 2.81 -15.20 2.22
CA THR A 4 4.19 -14.82 2.46
C THR A 4 4.34 -13.33 2.19
N VAL A 5 4.84 -12.57 3.16
CA VAL A 5 5.02 -11.13 3.01
C VAL A 5 6.41 -10.86 2.44
N THR A 6 6.46 -10.59 1.15
CA THR A 6 7.68 -10.19 0.47
C THR A 6 7.44 -8.82 -0.16
N PRO A 7 8.49 -8.04 -0.41
CA PRO A 7 8.31 -6.74 -1.08
C PRO A 7 7.60 -6.88 -2.43
N GLU A 8 7.91 -7.93 -3.15
CA GLU A 8 7.32 -8.18 -4.47
C GLU A 8 5.83 -8.49 -4.38
N ALA A 9 5.43 -9.31 -3.41
CA ALA A 9 4.03 -9.66 -3.22
C ALA A 9 3.22 -8.44 -2.78
N VAL A 10 3.75 -7.66 -1.86
CA VAL A 10 3.09 -6.45 -1.37
C VAL A 10 2.97 -5.42 -2.50
N GLU A 11 4.04 -5.25 -3.28
CA GLU A 11 4.02 -4.34 -4.42
C GLU A 11 2.93 -4.74 -5.42
N LYS A 12 2.81 -6.02 -5.72
CA LYS A 12 1.77 -6.51 -6.62
C LYS A 12 0.38 -6.19 -6.08
N THR A 13 0.16 -6.41 -4.79
CA THR A 13 -1.13 -6.12 -4.16
C THR A 13 -1.46 -4.64 -4.25
N VAL A 14 -0.49 -3.77 -3.97
CA VAL A 14 -0.68 -2.33 -4.04
C VAL A 14 -0.97 -1.89 -5.47
N VAL A 15 -0.19 -2.38 -6.43
CA VAL A 15 -0.36 -2.03 -7.85
C VAL A 15 -1.72 -2.49 -8.37
N GLU A 16 -2.22 -3.61 -7.90
CA GLU A 16 -3.53 -4.10 -8.32
C GLU A 16 -4.68 -3.36 -7.62
N ALA A 17 -4.44 -2.87 -6.41
CA ALA A 17 -5.46 -2.16 -5.64
C ALA A 17 -5.66 -0.71 -6.09
N LEU A 18 -4.56 -0.01 -6.40
CA LEU A 18 -4.61 1.40 -6.72
C LEU A 18 -5.53 1.74 -7.92
N PRO A 19 -5.53 0.96 -9.02
CA PRO A 19 -6.46 1.25 -10.10
C PRO A 19 -7.92 1.19 -9.72
N GLN A 20 -8.26 0.43 -8.68
CA GLN A 20 -9.64 0.36 -8.18
C GLN A 20 -10.08 1.68 -7.56
N PHE A 21 -9.14 2.53 -7.17
CA PHE A 21 -9.41 3.86 -6.63
C PHE A 21 -9.38 4.95 -7.71
N GLY A 22 -9.23 4.56 -8.97
CA GLY A 22 -9.17 5.50 -10.07
C GLY A 22 -7.76 5.95 -10.45
N VAL A 23 -6.74 5.31 -9.89
CA VAL A 23 -5.35 5.65 -10.20
C VAL A 23 -4.96 5.06 -11.55
N ASP A 24 -4.29 5.86 -12.39
CA ASP A 24 -3.79 5.39 -13.68
C ASP A 24 -2.62 4.44 -13.46
N GLU A 25 -2.78 3.20 -13.90
CA GLU A 25 -1.78 2.16 -13.71
C GLU A 25 -0.41 2.55 -14.27
N SER A 26 -0.39 3.30 -15.36
CA SER A 26 0.86 3.74 -15.99
C SER A 26 1.66 4.72 -15.12
N GLN A 27 1.01 5.35 -14.15
CA GLN A 27 1.65 6.30 -13.26
C GLN A 27 2.14 5.67 -11.96
N ILE A 28 1.82 4.41 -11.73
CA ILE A 28 2.19 3.74 -10.50
C ILE A 28 3.65 3.28 -10.57
N SER A 29 4.45 3.77 -9.62
CA SER A 29 5.84 3.35 -9.46
C SER A 29 6.19 3.44 -7.98
N ARG A 30 7.30 2.84 -7.59
CA ARG A 30 7.73 2.89 -6.19
C ARG A 30 8.03 4.30 -5.72
N ASP A 31 8.48 5.15 -6.64
CA ASP A 31 8.81 6.55 -6.33
C ASP A 31 7.62 7.48 -6.40
N ALA A 32 6.51 7.03 -6.96
CA ALA A 32 5.32 7.85 -7.06
C ALA A 32 4.74 8.12 -5.66
N THR A 33 4.38 9.37 -5.39
CA THR A 33 3.74 9.71 -4.14
C THR A 33 2.24 9.48 -4.27
N PHE A 34 1.60 9.17 -3.16
CA PHE A 34 0.14 9.02 -3.17
C PHE A 34 -0.54 10.34 -3.51
N GLU A 35 0.09 11.46 -3.18
CA GLU A 35 -0.41 12.78 -3.54
C GLU A 35 -0.43 12.95 -5.06
N GLU A 36 0.63 12.56 -5.74
CA GLU A 36 0.71 12.60 -7.20
C GLU A 36 -0.36 11.72 -7.86
N LEU A 37 -0.70 10.62 -7.20
CA LEU A 37 -1.68 9.67 -7.71
C LEU A 37 -3.11 10.04 -7.32
N ASP A 38 -3.30 11.17 -6.65
CA ASP A 38 -4.60 11.62 -6.16
C ASP A 38 -5.26 10.61 -5.20
N VAL A 39 -4.44 9.90 -4.44
CA VAL A 39 -4.92 8.97 -3.42
C VAL A 39 -5.07 9.74 -2.11
N ASP A 40 -6.31 9.88 -1.65
CA ASP A 40 -6.57 10.60 -0.41
C ASP A 40 -6.54 9.66 0.81
N SER A 41 -6.82 10.22 1.98
CA SER A 41 -6.76 9.44 3.21
C SER A 41 -7.79 8.32 3.27
N LEU A 42 -8.93 8.49 2.62
CA LEU A 42 -9.94 7.43 2.55
C LEU A 42 -9.45 6.27 1.70
N ASP A 43 -8.82 6.58 0.59
CA ASP A 43 -8.24 5.56 -0.29
C ASP A 43 -7.10 4.82 0.43
N LEU A 44 -6.28 5.56 1.17
CA LEU A 44 -5.20 4.93 1.96
C LEU A 44 -5.75 4.02 3.04
N ALA A 45 -6.86 4.41 3.67
CA ALA A 45 -7.51 3.56 4.66
C ALA A 45 -8.03 2.27 4.03
N GLU A 46 -8.59 2.36 2.82
CA GLU A 46 -9.04 1.17 2.09
C GLU A 46 -7.87 0.27 1.72
N LEU A 47 -6.77 0.87 1.26
CA LEU A 47 -5.56 0.12 0.92
C LEU A 47 -5.02 -0.60 2.16
N SER A 48 -5.00 0.09 3.30
CA SER A 48 -4.56 -0.51 4.57
C SER A 48 -5.41 -1.71 4.94
N ARG A 49 -6.70 -1.62 4.70
CA ARG A 49 -7.63 -2.71 4.97
C ARG A 49 -7.38 -3.91 4.07
N ILE A 50 -7.12 -3.66 2.80
CA ILE A 50 -6.78 -4.70 1.84
C ILE A 50 -5.51 -5.44 2.30
N ILE A 51 -4.50 -4.69 2.72
CA ILE A 51 -3.24 -5.25 3.21
C ILE A 51 -3.48 -6.08 4.47
N GLU A 52 -4.32 -5.59 5.37
CA GLU A 52 -4.66 -6.32 6.59
C GLU A 52 -5.34 -7.65 6.25
N ASP A 53 -6.29 -7.63 5.31
CA ASP A 53 -7.00 -8.84 4.90
C ASP A 53 -6.09 -9.85 4.21
N GLU A 54 -5.15 -9.35 3.40
CA GLU A 54 -4.27 -10.22 2.62
C GLU A 54 -3.10 -10.77 3.44
N TYR A 55 -2.51 -9.94 4.28
CA TYR A 55 -1.26 -10.28 4.96
C TYR A 55 -1.35 -10.31 6.48
N GLY A 56 -2.47 -9.90 7.04
CA GLY A 56 -2.61 -9.81 8.49
C GLY A 56 -1.78 -8.69 9.11
N VAL A 57 -1.32 -7.73 8.31
CA VAL A 57 -0.52 -6.60 8.79
C VAL A 57 -1.43 -5.41 9.03
N GLN A 58 -1.46 -4.92 10.27
CA GLN A 58 -2.27 -3.76 10.63
C GLN A 58 -1.48 -2.47 10.47
N LEU A 59 -2.00 -1.56 9.64
CA LEU A 59 -1.45 -0.22 9.50
C LEU A 59 -2.34 0.74 10.29
N LYS A 60 -1.73 1.44 11.24
CA LYS A 60 -2.44 2.41 12.07
C LYS A 60 -2.40 3.79 11.42
N GLY A 61 -3.18 4.72 11.96
CA GLY A 61 -3.21 6.08 11.45
C GLY A 61 -1.85 6.74 11.39
N ASP A 62 -1.03 6.51 12.43
CA ASP A 62 0.34 7.05 12.47
C ASP A 62 1.21 6.48 11.36
N ASP A 63 1.02 5.20 11.07
CA ASP A 63 1.77 4.53 10.01
C ASP A 63 1.40 5.09 8.64
N VAL A 64 0.10 5.28 8.42
CA VAL A 64 -0.40 5.85 7.17
C VAL A 64 0.16 7.26 6.97
N GLY A 65 0.26 8.02 8.04
CA GLY A 65 0.81 9.38 7.99
C GLY A 65 2.29 9.43 7.61
N LYS A 66 3.02 8.34 7.81
CA LYS A 66 4.44 8.25 7.46
C LYS A 66 4.68 7.80 6.03
N ILE A 67 3.66 7.26 5.39
CA ILE A 67 3.75 6.76 4.02
C ILE A 67 3.58 7.91 3.06
N LYS A 68 4.58 8.17 2.23
CA LYS A 68 4.50 9.22 1.21
C LYS A 68 4.48 8.62 -0.18
N THR A 69 5.31 7.61 -0.42
CA THR A 69 5.42 6.94 -1.73
C THR A 69 4.88 5.53 -1.67
N VAL A 70 4.64 4.96 -2.84
CA VAL A 70 4.23 3.56 -2.94
C VAL A 70 5.30 2.66 -2.31
N GLY A 71 6.59 2.97 -2.56
CA GLY A 71 7.69 2.22 -1.96
C GLY A 71 7.68 2.27 -0.44
N ASP A 72 7.37 3.43 0.13
CA ASP A 72 7.27 3.57 1.59
C ASP A 72 6.21 2.64 2.16
N ALA A 73 5.07 2.53 1.49
CA ALA A 73 4.00 1.64 1.92
C ALA A 73 4.44 0.18 1.87
N ILE A 74 5.10 -0.20 0.80
CA ILE A 74 5.60 -1.57 0.63
C ILE A 74 6.61 -1.90 1.73
N ASP A 75 7.57 -1.02 1.95
CA ASP A 75 8.62 -1.22 2.95
C ASP A 75 8.03 -1.31 4.36
N LEU A 76 7.06 -0.48 4.67
CA LEU A 76 6.42 -0.48 5.97
C LEU A 76 5.68 -1.78 6.24
N VAL A 77 4.94 -2.27 5.25
CA VAL A 77 4.20 -3.53 5.39
C VAL A 77 5.17 -4.69 5.64
N VAL A 78 6.26 -4.73 4.88
CA VAL A 78 7.26 -5.79 5.04
C VAL A 78 7.91 -5.68 6.43
N ALA A 79 8.24 -4.49 6.87
CA ALA A 79 8.84 -4.27 8.18
C ALA A 79 7.92 -4.70 9.32
N LYS A 80 6.63 -4.44 9.20
CA LYS A 80 5.66 -4.79 10.24
C LYS A 80 5.34 -6.28 10.29
N SER A 81 5.56 -6.98 9.18
CA SER A 81 5.29 -8.41 9.10
C SER A 81 6.40 -9.26 9.72
N GLY A 82 7.57 -8.70 9.82
CA GLY A 82 8.78 -9.42 10.28
C GLY A 82 9.04 -9.44 11.76
#